data_f88d55f0f4f4c673e92f43a32cbd0b38
#
_entry.id   f88d55f0f4f4c673e92f43a32cbd0b38
#
_cell.length_a   1.000
_cell.length_b   1.000
_cell.length_c   1.000
_cell.angle_alpha   90.00
_cell.angle_beta   90.00
_cell.angle_gamma   90.00
#
_symmetry.space_group_name_H-M   'P 1'
#
loop_
_entity.id
_entity.type
_entity.pdbx_description
1 polymer ?
#
loop_
_entity_poly.entity_id
_entity_poly.type
_entity_poly.pdbx_seq_one_letter_code
_entity_poly.pdbx_strand_id
1 'polypeptide(L)'
;MRSTSGSSIDKFELMEHPSAKYDAEGQGGIINIKTKRNALSGLNGEIGTDVGGMYFGETGPSASDAETRFKYRENIGAAYLSLAAQFGPKWTAKAGLRGEYTNSFGDWISAGDESRRSYFDLFPTAFVGFNPSASLRFALSYTRRIQRPDYMALNPVENYIDAHTYNVGDPDLRPAYSDEASLSAGFGQHFSLAASFSHTSGMFSQLPELKENGDQLLIWTNYGRQNMTALTFNVTELPLAKWLAWTFSTTGLYSYAKAADWESNDSFTLSCYTCFTFNLPKDWKVQLDGFYRSPMAYGYFRLHGLYSMNIGVKKTMLDNRLILSLNLDDVLRSSCTNLDCLGLASTVLGDVNSSVIRQKYYSQVAHIGLTWRFGKAQQTRARKVGSIDEASRIGGGKGLGGK
;
A
#
# COMPACT_ATOMS: atom_id res chain seq x y z
N MET A 1 2.23 -10.91 -7.22
CA MET A 1 1.07 -10.38 -7.99
C MET A 1 1.21 -10.49 -9.51
N ARG A 2 2.38 -10.83 -10.06
CA ARG A 2 2.62 -10.93 -11.52
C ARG A 2 1.94 -12.11 -12.24
N SER A 3 1.33 -13.05 -11.52
CA SER A 3 0.76 -14.27 -12.10
C SER A 3 -0.77 -14.31 -12.19
N THR A 4 -1.47 -13.29 -11.72
CA THR A 4 -2.95 -13.26 -11.74
C THR A 4 -3.42 -12.33 -12.85
N SER A 5 -4.10 -12.88 -13.87
CA SER A 5 -4.71 -12.06 -14.93
C SER A 5 -5.74 -11.09 -14.35
N GLY A 6 -5.67 -9.82 -14.73
CA GLY A 6 -6.63 -8.79 -14.31
C GLY A 6 -8.08 -9.14 -14.66
N SER A 7 -8.31 -9.95 -15.69
CA SER A 7 -9.62 -10.42 -16.10
C SER A 7 -10.24 -11.47 -15.17
N SER A 8 -9.42 -12.17 -14.39
CA SER A 8 -9.86 -13.15 -13.38
C SER A 8 -10.28 -12.51 -12.06
N ILE A 9 -10.05 -11.21 -11.89
CA ILE A 9 -10.39 -10.48 -10.68
C ILE A 9 -11.86 -10.03 -10.75
N ASP A 10 -12.63 -10.35 -9.71
CA ASP A 10 -14.00 -9.92 -9.54
C ASP A 10 -14.04 -8.51 -8.94
N LYS A 11 -13.30 -8.32 -7.84
CA LYS A 11 -13.16 -7.04 -7.18
C LYS A 11 -11.92 -6.98 -6.29
N PHE A 12 -11.43 -5.78 -6.12
CA PHE A 12 -10.49 -5.43 -5.07
C PHE A 12 -11.30 -4.92 -3.87
N GLU A 13 -11.06 -5.48 -2.71
CA GLU A 13 -11.58 -4.96 -1.46
C GLU A 13 -10.42 -4.34 -0.70
N LEU A 14 -10.40 -3.02 -0.65
CA LEU A 14 -9.47 -2.29 0.20
C LEU A 14 -10.08 -2.28 1.62
N MET A 15 -9.39 -2.92 2.55
CA MET A 15 -9.72 -2.87 3.97
C MET A 15 -8.77 -1.89 4.63
N GLU A 16 -9.16 -0.63 4.71
CA GLU A 16 -8.40 0.41 5.39
C GLU A 16 -8.26 0.12 6.89
N HIS A 17 -9.27 -0.54 7.46
CA HIS A 17 -9.32 -0.91 8.87
C HIS A 17 -9.59 -2.43 9.00
N PRO A 18 -8.55 -3.28 8.82
CA PRO A 18 -8.71 -4.71 8.94
C PRO A 18 -9.07 -5.12 10.38
N SER A 19 -9.86 -6.17 10.52
CA SER A 19 -10.20 -6.70 11.83
C SER A 19 -8.99 -7.38 12.48
N ALA A 20 -9.03 -7.56 13.82
CA ALA A 20 -7.94 -8.14 14.61
C ALA A 20 -7.52 -9.57 14.19
N LYS A 21 -8.29 -10.25 13.35
CA LYS A 21 -7.93 -11.57 12.79
C LYS A 21 -6.78 -11.53 11.79
N TYR A 22 -6.51 -10.37 11.21
CA TYR A 22 -5.41 -10.18 10.27
C TYR A 22 -4.13 -9.84 11.02
N ASP A 23 -2.99 -10.07 10.36
CA ASP A 23 -1.69 -9.73 10.91
C ASP A 23 -1.61 -8.24 11.26
N ALA A 24 -0.99 -7.91 12.38
CA ALA A 24 -0.77 -6.53 12.83
C ALA A 24 0.38 -5.85 12.07
N GLU A 25 1.14 -6.59 11.27
CA GLU A 25 2.26 -6.05 10.51
C GLU A 25 1.82 -5.18 9.35
N GLY A 26 2.56 -4.10 9.12
CA GLY A 26 2.35 -3.14 8.03
C GLY A 26 1.75 -1.81 8.49
N GLN A 27 1.96 -0.77 7.69
CA GLN A 27 1.47 0.60 7.95
C GLN A 27 0.21 0.98 7.14
N GLY A 28 -0.26 0.09 6.26
CA GLY A 28 -1.38 0.33 5.36
C GLY A 28 -2.55 -0.62 5.58
N GLY A 29 -3.63 -0.40 4.85
CA GLY A 29 -4.76 -1.31 4.78
C GLY A 29 -4.42 -2.65 4.12
N ILE A 30 -5.35 -3.58 4.14
CA ILE A 30 -5.24 -4.87 3.44
C ILE A 30 -5.98 -4.80 2.13
N ILE A 31 -5.32 -5.21 1.04
CA ILE A 31 -5.96 -5.39 -0.26
C ILE A 31 -6.37 -6.85 -0.38
N ASN A 32 -7.67 -7.11 -0.31
CA ASN A 32 -8.22 -8.43 -0.55
C ASN A 32 -8.63 -8.55 -2.02
N ILE A 33 -7.94 -9.40 -2.75
CA ILE A 33 -8.24 -9.63 -4.17
C ILE A 33 -9.21 -10.81 -4.25
N LYS A 34 -10.48 -10.52 -4.59
CA LYS A 34 -11.45 -11.57 -4.89
C LYS A 34 -11.40 -11.90 -6.37
N THR A 35 -11.14 -13.16 -6.66
CA THR A 35 -11.20 -13.68 -8.03
C THR A 35 -12.60 -14.13 -8.37
N LYS A 36 -13.00 -13.98 -9.63
CA LYS A 36 -14.26 -14.50 -10.14
C LYS A 36 -14.28 -16.02 -9.98
N ARG A 37 -15.23 -16.54 -9.23
CA ARG A 37 -15.50 -17.98 -9.22
C ARG A 37 -16.28 -18.33 -10.49
N ASN A 38 -15.59 -18.79 -11.49
CA ASN A 38 -16.22 -19.36 -12.67
C ASN A 38 -16.66 -20.79 -12.34
N ALA A 39 -17.93 -20.95 -12.00
CA ALA A 39 -18.57 -22.27 -12.02
C ALA A 39 -18.97 -22.55 -13.47
N LEU A 40 -17.99 -22.88 -14.31
CA LEU A 40 -18.21 -23.26 -15.70
C LEU A 40 -18.25 -24.79 -15.77
N SER A 41 -19.39 -25.36 -16.16
CA SER A 41 -19.46 -26.75 -16.56
C SER A 41 -19.05 -26.85 -18.05
N GLY A 42 -17.97 -27.57 -18.33
CA GLY A 42 -17.41 -27.74 -19.67
C GLY A 42 -16.01 -27.12 -19.83
N LEU A 43 -15.39 -27.32 -20.99
CA LEU A 43 -14.09 -26.76 -21.32
C LEU A 43 -14.27 -25.28 -21.67
N ASN A 44 -13.91 -24.40 -20.72
CA ASN A 44 -13.92 -22.96 -20.90
C ASN A 44 -12.54 -22.41 -20.50
N GLY A 45 -12.05 -21.43 -21.23
CA GLY A 45 -10.78 -20.82 -20.94
C GLY A 45 -10.71 -19.38 -21.44
N GLU A 46 -9.74 -18.65 -20.92
CA GLU A 46 -9.35 -17.32 -21.35
C GLU A 46 -7.87 -17.37 -21.68
N ILE A 47 -7.48 -16.91 -22.86
CA ILE A 47 -6.10 -16.73 -23.27
C ILE A 47 -5.89 -15.22 -23.42
N GLY A 48 -4.97 -14.69 -22.63
CA GLY A 48 -4.53 -13.31 -22.72
C GLY A 48 -3.03 -13.26 -22.94
N THR A 49 -2.56 -12.38 -23.78
CA THR A 49 -1.14 -12.05 -23.92
C THR A 49 -0.99 -10.55 -23.70
N ASP A 50 -0.09 -10.18 -22.78
CA ASP A 50 0.37 -8.82 -22.58
C ASP A 50 1.84 -8.79 -23.01
N VAL A 51 2.18 -7.88 -23.94
CA VAL A 51 3.56 -7.61 -24.35
C VAL A 51 3.92 -6.24 -23.82
N GLY A 52 4.83 -6.21 -22.85
CA GLY A 52 5.46 -5.00 -22.32
C GLY A 52 6.94 -5.00 -22.67
N GLY A 53 7.45 -3.94 -23.28
CA GLY A 53 8.88 -3.73 -23.49
C GLY A 53 9.47 -2.97 -22.28
N MET A 54 10.46 -3.56 -21.61
CA MET A 54 11.27 -2.89 -20.60
C MET A 54 12.73 -2.87 -21.11
N TYR A 55 13.31 -1.69 -21.17
CA TYR A 55 14.73 -1.56 -21.48
C TYR A 55 15.53 -1.66 -20.18
N PHE A 56 16.39 -2.67 -20.06
CA PHE A 56 17.35 -2.77 -18.97
C PHE A 56 18.62 -2.03 -19.36
N GLY A 57 18.96 -0.98 -18.63
CA GLY A 57 20.31 -0.41 -18.68
C GLY A 57 21.30 -1.39 -18.04
N GLU A 58 22.51 -1.46 -18.58
CA GLU A 58 23.59 -2.25 -17.99
C GLU A 58 23.84 -1.80 -16.54
N THR A 59 23.71 -2.72 -15.60
CA THR A 59 24.26 -2.55 -14.25
C THR A 59 25.75 -2.83 -14.32
N GLY A 60 26.56 -1.86 -13.91
CA GLY A 60 28.00 -2.04 -13.78
C GLY A 60 28.36 -3.21 -12.84
N PRO A 61 29.61 -3.70 -12.87
CA PRO A 61 30.01 -4.85 -12.09
C PRO A 61 29.79 -4.58 -10.58
N SER A 62 29.05 -5.46 -9.94
CA SER A 62 28.94 -5.49 -8.48
C SER A 62 30.30 -5.83 -7.90
N ALA A 63 30.85 -4.93 -7.08
CA ALA A 63 32.19 -5.05 -6.52
C ALA A 63 32.22 -5.80 -5.19
N SER A 64 31.49 -6.89 -5.02
CA SER A 64 31.63 -7.67 -3.78
C SER A 64 31.67 -9.17 -4.03
N ASP A 65 32.86 -9.73 -3.99
CA ASP A 65 33.14 -11.16 -3.78
C ASP A 65 33.04 -11.59 -2.29
N ALA A 66 32.54 -10.74 -1.40
CA ALA A 66 32.41 -11.06 0.00
C ALA A 66 31.14 -11.90 0.23
N GLU A 67 31.32 -13.21 0.48
CA GLU A 67 30.25 -14.11 0.85
C GLU A 67 29.71 -13.73 2.24
N THR A 68 28.56 -13.08 2.29
CA THR A 68 27.90 -12.72 3.54
C THR A 68 27.04 -13.87 4.03
N ARG A 69 27.35 -14.41 5.21
CA ARG A 69 26.61 -15.50 5.82
C ARG A 69 25.93 -15.03 7.10
N PHE A 70 24.61 -15.19 7.15
CA PHE A 70 23.82 -14.97 8.35
C PHE A 70 22.67 -15.99 8.45
N LYS A 71 22.19 -16.21 9.67
CA LYS A 71 20.98 -16.99 9.95
C LYS A 71 20.02 -16.14 10.76
N TYR A 72 18.83 -15.97 10.26
CA TYR A 72 17.76 -15.29 11.00
C TYR A 72 16.59 -16.22 11.21
N ARG A 73 16.06 -16.25 12.43
CA ARG A 73 14.87 -17.00 12.79
C ARG A 73 13.93 -16.12 13.58
N GLU A 74 12.69 -16.07 13.18
CA GLU A 74 11.64 -15.38 13.90
C GLU A 74 10.45 -16.31 14.11
N ASN A 75 9.90 -16.31 15.32
CA ASN A 75 8.68 -17.03 15.66
C ASN A 75 7.71 -16.04 16.29
N ILE A 76 6.50 -15.98 15.72
CA ILE A 76 5.43 -15.12 16.20
C ILE A 76 4.24 -16.00 16.59
N GLY A 77 3.93 -16.01 17.89
CA GLY A 77 2.70 -16.63 18.40
C GLY A 77 1.65 -15.55 18.63
N ALA A 78 0.45 -15.72 18.08
CA ALA A 78 -0.60 -14.72 18.18
C ALA A 78 -1.94 -15.33 18.65
N ALA A 79 -2.64 -14.58 19.48
CA ALA A 79 -4.03 -14.84 19.85
C ALA A 79 -4.88 -13.59 19.67
N TYR A 80 -6.13 -13.74 19.23
CA TYR A 80 -7.02 -12.61 19.04
C TYR A 80 -8.45 -12.90 19.46
N LEU A 81 -9.13 -11.84 19.90
CA LEU A 81 -10.57 -11.80 20.15
C LEU A 81 -11.17 -10.68 19.29
N SER A 82 -12.28 -10.97 18.63
CA SER A 82 -13.01 -9.97 17.84
C SER A 82 -14.50 -10.10 18.12
N LEU A 83 -15.12 -8.98 18.45
CA LEU A 83 -16.55 -8.85 18.73
C LEU A 83 -17.15 -7.92 17.69
N ALA A 84 -18.31 -8.29 17.15
CA ALA A 84 -19.08 -7.45 16.25
C ALA A 84 -20.54 -7.43 16.69
N ALA A 85 -21.13 -6.25 16.70
CA ALA A 85 -22.51 -6.04 17.08
C ALA A 85 -23.20 -5.09 16.09
N GLN A 86 -24.47 -5.34 15.82
CA GLN A 86 -25.35 -4.47 15.07
C GLN A 86 -26.50 -4.02 15.96
N PHE A 87 -26.65 -2.70 16.12
CA PHE A 87 -27.69 -2.11 16.95
C PHE A 87 -28.74 -1.45 16.03
N GLY A 88 -29.80 -2.21 15.77
CA GLY A 88 -30.80 -1.83 14.77
C GLY A 88 -30.22 -1.74 13.36
N PRO A 89 -30.94 -1.08 12.42
CA PRO A 89 -30.51 -1.00 11.03
C PRO A 89 -29.42 0.06 10.77
N LYS A 90 -29.14 0.94 11.72
CA LYS A 90 -28.30 2.13 11.50
C LYS A 90 -26.91 2.03 12.10
N TRP A 91 -26.69 1.25 13.15
CA TRP A 91 -25.45 1.21 13.89
C TRP A 91 -24.75 -0.14 13.75
N THR A 92 -23.45 -0.09 13.51
CA THR A 92 -22.56 -1.26 13.53
C THR A 92 -21.36 -0.92 14.39
N ALA A 93 -21.00 -1.81 15.31
CA ALA A 93 -19.80 -1.67 16.11
C ALA A 93 -18.94 -2.94 16.00
N LYS A 94 -17.61 -2.76 15.95
CA LYS A 94 -16.64 -3.86 16.01
C LYS A 94 -15.54 -3.45 16.97
N ALA A 95 -15.10 -4.39 17.80
CA ALA A 95 -13.95 -4.23 18.67
C ALA A 95 -13.10 -5.50 18.59
N GLY A 96 -11.80 -5.35 18.58
CA GLY A 96 -10.87 -6.45 18.53
C GLY A 96 -9.61 -6.18 19.35
N LEU A 97 -9.05 -7.24 19.89
CA LEU A 97 -7.76 -7.21 20.57
C LEU A 97 -6.95 -8.41 20.08
N ARG A 98 -5.75 -8.14 19.61
CA ARG A 98 -4.77 -9.15 19.22
C ARG A 98 -3.54 -8.98 20.10
N GLY A 99 -3.05 -10.09 20.68
CA GLY A 99 -1.78 -10.17 21.38
C GLY A 99 -0.79 -10.98 20.55
N GLU A 100 0.42 -10.50 20.41
CA GLU A 100 1.51 -11.19 19.72
C GLU A 100 2.72 -11.32 20.65
N TYR A 101 3.27 -12.53 20.73
CA TYR A 101 4.56 -12.78 21.33
C TYR A 101 5.55 -13.12 20.23
N THR A 102 6.58 -12.29 20.10
CA THR A 102 7.63 -12.43 19.10
C THR A 102 8.92 -12.89 19.81
N ASN A 103 9.58 -13.90 19.23
CA ASN A 103 10.90 -14.33 19.60
C ASN A 103 11.77 -14.38 18.34
N SER A 104 12.83 -13.58 18.28
CA SER A 104 13.75 -13.54 17.16
C SER A 104 15.19 -13.86 17.61
N PHE A 105 15.92 -14.49 16.72
CA PHE A 105 17.33 -14.83 16.87
C PHE A 105 18.04 -14.56 15.54
N GLY A 106 19.07 -13.73 15.58
CA GLY A 106 19.98 -13.46 14.49
C GLY A 106 21.38 -13.95 14.85
N ASP A 107 22.01 -14.70 13.95
CA ASP A 107 23.40 -15.14 14.03
C ASP A 107 24.11 -14.58 12.78
N TRP A 108 24.88 -13.53 13.00
CA TRP A 108 25.58 -12.78 11.96
C TRP A 108 26.99 -13.36 11.77
N ILE A 109 27.08 -14.57 11.21
CA ILE A 109 28.30 -15.39 11.14
C ILE A 109 29.49 -14.61 10.59
N SER A 110 29.28 -13.80 9.55
CA SER A 110 30.36 -12.99 8.94
C SER A 110 30.80 -11.81 9.82
N ALA A 111 29.93 -11.32 10.70
CA ALA A 111 30.25 -10.25 11.65
C ALA A 111 30.72 -10.77 13.01
N GLY A 112 30.47 -12.06 13.31
CA GLY A 112 30.78 -12.66 14.60
C GLY A 112 29.86 -12.16 15.73
N ASP A 113 28.66 -11.79 15.46
CA ASP A 113 27.69 -11.19 16.39
C ASP A 113 26.39 -11.99 16.45
N GLU A 114 25.69 -11.94 17.58
CA GLU A 114 24.39 -12.57 17.80
C GLU A 114 23.40 -11.58 18.41
N SER A 115 22.16 -11.60 17.94
CA SER A 115 21.06 -10.81 18.52
C SER A 115 19.91 -11.72 18.91
N ARG A 116 19.38 -11.53 20.13
CA ARG A 116 18.20 -12.26 20.64
C ARG A 116 17.20 -11.28 21.21
N ARG A 117 15.93 -11.41 20.79
CA ARG A 117 14.86 -10.56 21.29
C ARG A 117 13.60 -11.36 21.55
N SER A 118 12.91 -10.96 22.61
CA SER A 118 11.58 -11.49 22.95
C SER A 118 10.74 -10.34 23.48
N TYR A 119 9.56 -10.16 22.89
CA TYR A 119 8.63 -9.10 23.30
C TYR A 119 7.18 -9.51 23.07
N PHE A 120 6.29 -8.86 23.83
CA PHE A 120 4.85 -9.06 23.73
C PHE A 120 4.16 -7.73 23.44
N ASP A 121 3.29 -7.73 22.43
CA ASP A 121 2.57 -6.56 21.98
C ASP A 121 1.06 -6.78 21.94
N LEU A 122 0.32 -5.68 22.16
CA LEU A 122 -1.13 -5.63 22.05
C LEU A 122 -1.55 -4.70 20.93
N PHE A 123 -2.47 -5.18 20.09
CA PHE A 123 -3.01 -4.49 18.92
C PHE A 123 -4.54 -4.36 19.04
N PRO A 124 -5.04 -3.32 19.71
CA PRO A 124 -6.46 -3.02 19.75
C PRO A 124 -6.95 -2.49 18.42
N THR A 125 -8.19 -2.82 18.05
CA THR A 125 -8.93 -2.28 16.93
C THR A 125 -10.36 -1.92 17.36
N ALA A 126 -10.88 -0.81 16.87
CA ALA A 126 -12.25 -0.39 17.10
C ALA A 126 -12.85 0.20 15.82
N PHE A 127 -14.13 -0.03 15.62
CA PHE A 127 -14.89 0.53 14.50
C PHE A 127 -16.33 0.78 14.91
N VAL A 128 -16.84 1.96 14.57
CA VAL A 128 -18.27 2.33 14.74
C VAL A 128 -18.76 2.89 13.43
N GLY A 129 -19.77 2.27 12.85
CA GLY A 129 -20.45 2.73 11.65
C GLY A 129 -21.85 3.24 11.97
N PHE A 130 -22.25 4.36 11.40
CA PHE A 130 -23.58 4.95 11.54
C PHE A 130 -24.15 5.29 10.16
N ASN A 131 -25.25 4.64 9.79
CA ASN A 131 -25.96 4.81 8.53
C ASN A 131 -27.35 5.39 8.80
N PRO A 132 -27.48 6.73 8.97
CA PRO A 132 -28.78 7.35 9.25
C PRO A 132 -29.76 7.18 8.10
N SER A 133 -29.29 7.12 6.86
CA SER A 133 -30.08 6.88 5.65
C SER A 133 -29.29 6.05 4.62
N ALA A 134 -29.93 5.65 3.53
CA ALA A 134 -29.28 4.93 2.42
C ALA A 134 -28.20 5.76 1.71
N SER A 135 -28.33 7.08 1.76
CA SER A 135 -27.41 8.02 1.09
C SER A 135 -26.37 8.66 2.01
N LEU A 136 -26.42 8.38 3.31
CA LEU A 136 -25.50 9.01 4.28
C LEU A 136 -24.90 7.95 5.19
N ARG A 137 -23.58 7.91 5.26
CA ARG A 137 -22.82 6.92 6.02
C ARG A 137 -21.69 7.61 6.74
N PHE A 138 -21.48 7.27 8.01
CA PHE A 138 -20.36 7.72 8.81
C PHE A 138 -19.64 6.50 9.38
N ALA A 139 -18.33 6.59 9.51
CA ALA A 139 -17.55 5.59 10.22
C ALA A 139 -16.43 6.25 11.00
N LEU A 140 -16.22 5.75 12.21
CA LEU A 140 -15.08 6.05 13.07
C LEU A 140 -14.32 4.77 13.31
N SER A 141 -12.99 4.83 13.18
CA SER A 141 -12.13 3.69 13.44
C SER A 141 -10.86 4.05 14.17
N TYR A 142 -10.31 3.07 14.85
CA TYR A 142 -9.01 3.14 15.49
C TYR A 142 -8.29 1.80 15.29
N THR A 143 -6.97 1.88 14.97
CA THR A 143 -6.12 0.69 14.85
C THR A 143 -4.72 0.98 15.39
N ARG A 144 -4.12 -0.01 16.05
CA ARG A 144 -2.69 -0.04 16.36
C ARG A 144 -2.00 -1.12 15.56
N ARG A 145 -0.83 -0.82 15.02
CA ARG A 145 -0.06 -1.70 14.15
C ARG A 145 1.43 -1.66 14.50
N ILE A 146 2.15 -2.67 14.02
CA ILE A 146 3.61 -2.79 14.13
C ILE A 146 4.23 -2.87 12.74
N GLN A 147 5.38 -2.27 12.57
CA GLN A 147 6.29 -2.50 11.46
C GLN A 147 7.60 -3.06 12.02
N ARG A 148 7.90 -4.29 11.67
CA ARG A 148 9.15 -4.94 12.05
C ARG A 148 10.23 -4.60 11.03
N PRO A 149 11.50 -4.40 11.46
CA PRO A 149 12.61 -4.35 10.53
C PRO A 149 12.72 -5.68 9.77
N ASP A 150 12.99 -5.61 8.48
CA ASP A 150 13.32 -6.82 7.73
C ASP A 150 14.74 -7.31 8.09
N TYR A 151 15.04 -8.55 7.70
CA TYR A 151 16.32 -9.17 8.06
C TYR A 151 17.54 -8.46 7.41
N MET A 152 17.34 -7.76 6.29
CA MET A 152 18.42 -6.99 5.65
C MET A 152 18.74 -5.73 6.44
N ALA A 153 17.72 -5.10 7.03
CA ALA A 153 17.90 -3.94 7.91
C ALA A 153 18.56 -4.31 9.23
N LEU A 154 18.52 -5.57 9.64
CA LEU A 154 19.18 -6.09 10.86
C LEU A 154 20.60 -6.63 10.61
N ASN A 155 21.04 -6.75 9.36
CA ASN A 155 22.33 -7.35 9.02
C ASN A 155 23.48 -6.33 9.18
N PRO A 156 24.39 -6.48 10.16
CA PRO A 156 25.47 -5.53 10.41
C PRO A 156 26.62 -5.63 9.41
N VAL A 157 26.57 -6.58 8.48
CA VAL A 157 27.63 -6.73 7.48
C VAL A 157 27.51 -5.65 6.43
N GLU A 158 28.62 -4.98 6.13
CA GLU A 158 28.70 -3.97 5.07
C GLU A 158 28.36 -4.61 3.72
N ASN A 159 27.36 -4.07 3.04
CA ASN A 159 26.95 -4.48 1.70
C ASN A 159 27.17 -3.33 0.72
N TYR A 160 28.05 -3.54 -0.25
CA TYR A 160 28.42 -2.53 -1.22
C TYR A 160 27.28 -2.28 -2.21
N ILE A 161 26.88 -1.02 -2.35
CA ILE A 161 25.97 -0.56 -3.39
C ILE A 161 26.78 -0.15 -4.61
N ASP A 162 27.90 0.53 -4.39
CA ASP A 162 28.91 0.91 -5.38
C ASP A 162 30.30 1.00 -4.74
N ALA A 163 31.31 1.52 -5.45
CA ALA A 163 32.69 1.60 -4.97
C ALA A 163 32.89 2.49 -3.73
N HIS A 164 31.94 3.39 -3.44
CA HIS A 164 32.01 4.40 -2.39
C HIS A 164 30.76 4.47 -1.51
N THR A 165 29.79 3.55 -1.72
CA THR A 165 28.53 3.54 -0.97
C THR A 165 28.27 2.15 -0.39
N TYR A 166 28.08 2.07 0.91
CA TYR A 166 27.81 0.84 1.65
C TYR A 166 26.48 0.93 2.35
N ASN A 167 25.81 -0.19 2.48
CA ASN A 167 24.61 -0.37 3.28
C ASN A 167 24.93 -1.24 4.50
N VAL A 168 24.56 -0.79 5.71
CA VAL A 168 24.75 -1.51 6.95
C VAL A 168 23.46 -1.54 7.73
N GLY A 169 23.06 -2.74 8.18
CA GLY A 169 21.94 -2.91 9.09
C GLY A 169 22.36 -2.70 10.55
N ASP A 170 21.37 -2.58 11.41
CA ASP A 170 21.53 -2.49 12.86
C ASP A 170 20.82 -3.68 13.52
N PRO A 171 21.58 -4.65 14.13
CA PRO A 171 20.99 -5.76 14.87
C PRO A 171 20.08 -5.33 16.00
N ASP A 172 20.25 -4.09 16.51
CA ASP A 172 19.50 -3.53 17.62
C ASP A 172 18.28 -2.69 17.18
N LEU A 173 17.99 -2.68 15.92
CA LEU A 173 16.85 -1.96 15.37
C LEU A 173 15.52 -2.45 15.96
N ARG A 174 14.72 -1.53 16.50
CA ARG A 174 13.44 -1.82 17.15
C ARG A 174 12.27 -1.66 16.19
N PRO A 175 11.18 -2.40 16.37
CA PRO A 175 9.96 -2.20 15.62
C PRO A 175 9.38 -0.79 15.80
N ALA A 176 8.72 -0.29 14.77
CA ALA A 176 7.91 0.91 14.83
C ALA A 176 6.44 0.56 15.12
N TYR A 177 5.78 1.39 15.91
CA TYR A 177 4.37 1.23 16.27
C TYR A 177 3.58 2.44 15.77
N SER A 178 2.47 2.17 15.09
CA SER A 178 1.58 3.19 14.55
C SER A 178 0.18 3.06 15.15
N ASP A 179 -0.29 4.14 15.73
CA ASP A 179 -1.65 4.32 16.21
C ASP A 179 -2.40 5.24 15.24
N GLU A 180 -3.50 4.78 14.66
CA GLU A 180 -4.28 5.53 13.68
C GLU A 180 -5.74 5.64 14.08
N ALA A 181 -6.28 6.85 14.01
CA ALA A 181 -7.70 7.13 14.14
C ALA A 181 -8.22 7.77 12.85
N SER A 182 -9.38 7.33 12.35
CA SER A 182 -9.99 7.93 11.17
C SER A 182 -11.50 8.12 11.33
N LEU A 183 -12.00 9.20 10.73
CA LEU A 183 -13.41 9.54 10.59
C LEU A 183 -13.73 9.67 9.11
N SER A 184 -14.73 8.94 8.63
CA SER A 184 -15.18 9.04 7.26
C SER A 184 -16.67 9.30 7.14
N ALA A 185 -17.05 10.02 6.07
CA ALA A 185 -18.41 10.31 5.71
C ALA A 185 -18.64 10.02 4.23
N GLY A 186 -19.66 9.25 3.90
CA GLY A 186 -20.09 8.97 2.54
C GLY A 186 -21.43 9.64 2.22
N PHE A 187 -21.51 10.30 1.05
CA PHE A 187 -22.67 11.05 0.60
C PHE A 187 -23.16 10.49 -0.74
N GLY A 188 -24.32 9.87 -0.75
CA GLY A 188 -24.83 9.17 -1.93
C GLY A 188 -23.93 7.99 -2.32
N GLN A 189 -23.77 7.81 -3.63
CA GLN A 189 -22.96 6.74 -4.21
C GLN A 189 -21.59 7.23 -4.71
N HIS A 190 -21.44 8.54 -4.85
CA HIS A 190 -20.31 9.12 -5.58
C HIS A 190 -19.33 9.89 -4.71
N PHE A 191 -19.72 10.38 -3.54
CA PHE A 191 -18.87 11.27 -2.75
C PHE A 191 -18.47 10.66 -1.41
N SER A 192 -17.22 10.84 -1.01
CA SER A 192 -16.77 10.55 0.33
C SER A 192 -15.71 11.55 0.80
N LEU A 193 -15.70 11.76 2.12
CA LEU A 193 -14.72 12.58 2.83
C LEU A 193 -14.16 11.76 3.97
N ALA A 194 -12.85 11.78 4.17
CA ALA A 194 -12.21 11.10 5.30
C ALA A 194 -11.14 12.01 5.91
N ALA A 195 -11.07 12.01 7.24
CA ALA A 195 -10.00 12.62 8.00
C ALA A 195 -9.30 11.55 8.82
N SER A 196 -7.98 11.51 8.81
CA SER A 196 -7.20 10.57 9.61
C SER A 196 -6.06 11.27 10.34
N PHE A 197 -5.73 10.71 11.50
CA PHE A 197 -4.55 11.07 12.28
C PHE A 197 -3.80 9.80 12.63
N SER A 198 -2.48 9.79 12.37
CA SER A 198 -1.59 8.69 12.68
C SER A 198 -0.40 9.20 13.49
N HIS A 199 -0.09 8.48 14.57
CA HIS A 199 1.11 8.67 15.38
C HIS A 199 1.97 7.42 15.27
N THR A 200 3.21 7.57 14.77
CA THR A 200 4.18 6.46 14.68
C THR A 200 5.36 6.75 15.59
N SER A 201 5.66 5.82 16.49
CA SER A 201 6.82 5.83 17.37
C SER A 201 7.84 4.77 16.97
N GLY A 202 9.11 4.99 17.29
CA GLY A 202 10.18 4.04 16.94
C GLY A 202 10.47 3.96 15.44
N MET A 203 10.16 5.00 14.67
CA MET A 203 10.48 5.06 13.24
C MET A 203 11.93 4.66 12.99
N PHE A 204 12.18 3.88 11.96
CA PHE A 204 13.50 3.51 11.50
C PHE A 204 13.67 3.76 10.00
N SER A 205 14.88 4.12 9.60
CA SER A 205 15.23 4.37 8.20
C SER A 205 16.75 4.25 8.03
N GLN A 206 17.16 4.22 6.77
CA GLN A 206 18.57 4.37 6.41
C GLN A 206 18.96 5.85 6.51
N LEU A 207 20.08 6.11 7.18
CA LEU A 207 20.68 7.43 7.30
C LEU A 207 22.04 7.43 6.62
N PRO A 208 22.36 8.44 5.82
CA PRO A 208 23.68 8.58 5.25
C PRO A 208 24.67 9.08 6.33
N GLU A 209 25.78 8.40 6.46
CA GLU A 209 26.95 8.82 7.24
C GLU A 209 28.16 8.90 6.31
N LEU A 210 28.92 10.00 6.39
CA LEU A 210 30.13 10.17 5.60
C LEU A 210 31.33 9.71 6.42
N LYS A 211 32.09 8.72 5.91
CA LYS A 211 33.35 8.28 6.51
C LYS A 211 34.48 9.29 6.22
N GLU A 212 35.52 9.26 7.03
CA GLU A 212 36.70 10.15 6.85
C GLU A 212 37.40 9.99 5.48
N ASN A 213 37.30 8.81 4.88
CA ASN A 213 37.86 8.51 3.56
C ASN A 213 36.98 9.02 2.39
N GLY A 214 35.84 9.65 2.68
CA GLY A 214 34.89 10.16 1.68
C GLY A 214 33.84 9.15 1.24
N ASP A 215 33.85 7.92 1.73
CA ASP A 215 32.82 6.92 1.44
C ASP A 215 31.52 7.23 2.18
N GLN A 216 30.39 6.93 1.55
CA GLN A 216 29.06 7.08 2.13
C GLN A 216 28.57 5.76 2.72
N LEU A 217 28.21 5.79 3.98
CA LEU A 217 27.61 4.67 4.69
C LEU A 217 26.11 4.94 4.89
N LEU A 218 25.26 4.02 4.45
CA LEU A 218 23.83 4.04 4.69
C LEU A 218 23.50 3.11 5.86
N ILE A 219 23.30 3.69 7.05
CA ILE A 219 23.05 2.93 8.29
C ILE A 219 21.57 2.91 8.61
N TRP A 220 21.05 1.72 8.90
CA TRP A 220 19.71 1.59 9.46
C TRP A 220 19.72 2.00 10.94
N THR A 221 18.81 2.88 11.34
CA THR A 221 18.68 3.32 12.74
C THR A 221 17.26 3.72 13.08
N ASN A 222 16.90 3.61 14.37
CA ASN A 222 15.67 4.19 14.88
C ASN A 222 15.87 5.67 15.13
N TYR A 223 15.02 6.51 14.55
CA TYR A 223 15.25 7.95 14.56
C TYR A 223 14.17 8.80 15.23
N GLY A 224 13.09 8.23 15.70
CA GLY A 224 12.15 9.04 16.46
C GLY A 224 10.68 8.75 16.20
N ARG A 225 9.88 9.80 16.04
CA ARG A 225 8.43 9.73 15.90
C ARG A 225 7.93 10.56 14.73
N GLN A 226 6.80 10.15 14.18
CA GLN A 226 6.11 10.87 13.11
C GLN A 226 4.62 11.01 13.44
N ASN A 227 4.06 12.19 13.19
CA ASN A 227 2.64 12.43 13.18
C ASN A 227 2.21 12.76 11.75
N MET A 228 1.10 12.15 11.32
CA MET A 228 0.50 12.44 10.03
C MET A 228 -0.98 12.77 10.22
N THR A 229 -1.43 13.86 9.60
CA THR A 229 -2.85 14.22 9.53
C THR A 229 -3.23 14.34 8.07
N ALA A 230 -4.24 13.59 7.66
CA ALA A 230 -4.71 13.60 6.27
C ALA A 230 -6.19 13.95 6.18
N LEU A 231 -6.55 14.69 5.14
CA LEU A 231 -7.92 14.94 4.72
C LEU A 231 -8.05 14.51 3.27
N THR A 232 -8.92 13.52 3.02
CA THR A 232 -9.14 12.93 1.69
C THR A 232 -10.56 13.18 1.23
N PHE A 233 -10.72 13.69 0.02
CA PHE A 233 -12.00 13.81 -0.66
C PHE A 233 -12.00 12.95 -1.92
N ASN A 234 -13.05 12.15 -2.10
CA ASN A 234 -13.20 11.29 -3.28
C ASN A 234 -14.51 11.53 -3.99
N VAL A 235 -14.42 11.48 -5.30
CA VAL A 235 -15.55 11.38 -6.23
C VAL A 235 -15.38 10.08 -7.01
N THR A 236 -16.35 9.16 -6.94
CA THR A 236 -16.25 7.84 -7.56
C THR A 236 -17.27 7.71 -8.69
N GLU A 237 -16.77 7.52 -9.90
CA GLU A 237 -17.59 7.25 -11.10
C GLU A 237 -18.81 8.17 -11.25
N LEU A 238 -18.64 9.48 -11.01
CA LEU A 238 -19.69 10.48 -11.17
C LEU A 238 -20.07 10.59 -12.65
N PRO A 239 -21.31 10.30 -13.04
CA PRO A 239 -21.73 10.43 -14.44
C PRO A 239 -21.89 11.92 -14.81
N LEU A 240 -20.91 12.48 -15.53
CA LEU A 240 -21.00 13.85 -16.06
C LEU A 240 -21.90 13.90 -17.31
N ALA A 241 -21.90 12.80 -18.07
CA ALA A 241 -22.79 12.58 -19.20
C ALA A 241 -23.06 11.08 -19.38
N LYS A 242 -23.99 10.66 -20.23
CA LYS A 242 -24.25 9.24 -20.50
C LYS A 242 -23.03 8.46 -21.00
N TRP A 243 -22.12 9.16 -21.61
CA TRP A 243 -20.89 8.60 -22.20
C TRP A 243 -19.63 8.95 -21.42
N LEU A 244 -19.71 9.78 -20.35
CA LEU A 244 -18.57 10.28 -19.59
C LEU A 244 -18.80 10.10 -18.10
N ALA A 245 -17.91 9.37 -17.45
CA ALA A 245 -17.82 9.28 -16.00
C ALA A 245 -16.50 9.87 -15.50
N TRP A 246 -16.53 10.47 -14.32
CA TRP A 246 -15.39 11.10 -13.68
C TRP A 246 -15.12 10.48 -12.32
N THR A 247 -13.87 10.12 -12.09
CA THR A 247 -13.34 9.72 -10.78
C THR A 247 -12.27 10.72 -10.38
N PHE A 248 -12.32 11.18 -9.15
CA PHE A 248 -11.38 12.14 -8.60
C PHE A 248 -11.07 11.77 -7.15
N SER A 249 -9.81 11.87 -6.77
CA SER A 249 -9.36 11.73 -5.39
C SER A 249 -8.33 12.81 -5.07
N THR A 250 -8.49 13.49 -3.96
CA THR A 250 -7.47 14.42 -3.47
C THR A 250 -7.24 14.21 -2.00
N THR A 251 -5.97 14.26 -1.60
CA THR A 251 -5.54 14.13 -0.21
C THR A 251 -4.59 15.26 0.13
N GLY A 252 -4.95 16.06 1.11
CA GLY A 252 -4.05 16.97 1.81
C GLY A 252 -3.45 16.23 3.02
N LEU A 253 -2.14 16.09 3.07
CA LEU A 253 -1.39 15.39 4.10
C LEU A 253 -0.44 16.37 4.78
N TYR A 254 -0.59 16.59 6.06
CA TYR A 254 0.42 17.23 6.89
C TYR A 254 1.20 16.18 7.65
N SER A 255 2.51 16.13 7.47
CA SER A 255 3.41 15.24 8.18
C SER A 255 4.41 16.03 9.01
N TYR A 256 4.66 15.56 10.24
CA TYR A 256 5.64 16.13 11.16
C TYR A 256 6.46 14.99 11.73
N ALA A 257 7.77 14.97 11.43
CA ALA A 257 8.72 14.01 11.96
C ALA A 257 9.70 14.69 12.91
N LYS A 258 9.96 14.07 14.06
CA LYS A 258 10.94 14.55 15.04
C LYS A 258 11.85 13.39 15.45
N ALA A 259 13.14 13.62 15.35
CA ALA A 259 14.17 12.77 15.89
C ALA A 259 14.77 13.36 17.19
N ALA A 260 15.46 12.52 17.98
CA ALA A 260 16.05 12.94 19.23
C ALA A 260 17.12 14.03 19.03
N ASP A 261 17.96 13.86 17.99
CA ASP A 261 19.17 14.68 17.77
C ASP A 261 19.11 15.52 16.47
N TRP A 262 17.91 15.69 15.88
CA TRP A 262 17.76 16.30 14.56
C TRP A 262 16.66 17.35 14.57
N GLU A 263 16.77 18.32 13.65
CA GLU A 263 15.70 19.26 13.43
C GLU A 263 14.42 18.54 12.97
N SER A 264 13.28 19.04 13.42
CA SER A 264 12.00 18.51 12.97
C SER A 264 11.81 18.75 11.48
N ASN A 265 11.33 17.73 10.77
CA ASN A 265 10.98 17.85 9.37
C ASN A 265 9.45 17.81 9.24
N ASP A 266 8.88 18.89 8.73
CA ASP A 266 7.45 18.95 8.48
C ASP A 266 7.15 19.34 7.03
N SER A 267 6.04 18.86 6.54
CA SER A 267 5.57 19.23 5.20
C SER A 267 4.07 19.09 5.05
N PHE A 268 3.52 19.96 4.23
CA PHE A 268 2.19 19.75 3.66
C PHE A 268 2.32 19.24 2.24
N THR A 269 1.65 18.11 1.98
CA THR A 269 1.65 17.44 0.69
C THR A 269 0.25 17.36 0.14
N LEU A 270 0.06 17.80 -1.09
CA LEU A 270 -1.18 17.63 -1.84
C LEU A 270 -0.99 16.52 -2.87
N SER A 271 -1.83 15.50 -2.84
CA SER A 271 -1.91 14.46 -3.87
C SER A 271 -3.26 14.52 -4.55
N CYS A 272 -3.28 14.48 -5.87
CA CYS A 272 -4.50 14.47 -6.68
C CYS A 272 -4.44 13.34 -7.71
N TYR A 273 -5.53 12.62 -7.86
CA TYR A 273 -5.76 11.67 -8.94
C TYR A 273 -7.05 12.03 -9.64
N THR A 274 -7.05 12.00 -10.96
CA THR A 274 -8.26 12.19 -11.77
C THR A 274 -8.31 11.14 -12.87
N CYS A 275 -9.49 10.62 -13.16
CA CYS A 275 -9.71 9.70 -14.26
C CYS A 275 -11.02 10.02 -14.97
N PHE A 276 -10.94 10.28 -16.26
CA PHE A 276 -12.08 10.41 -17.16
C PHE A 276 -12.28 9.10 -17.92
N THR A 277 -13.47 8.53 -17.81
CA THR A 277 -13.86 7.31 -18.52
C THR A 277 -14.90 7.64 -19.58
N PHE A 278 -14.53 7.49 -20.83
CA PHE A 278 -15.38 7.72 -22.00
C PHE A 278 -15.95 6.38 -22.46
N ASN A 279 -17.25 6.18 -22.33
CA ASN A 279 -17.97 5.02 -22.86
C ASN A 279 -18.54 5.42 -24.23
N LEU A 280 -17.83 5.03 -25.28
CA LEU A 280 -18.15 5.43 -26.66
C LEU A 280 -19.00 4.37 -27.37
N PRO A 281 -19.70 4.73 -28.46
CA PRO A 281 -20.48 3.77 -29.26
C PRO A 281 -19.64 2.58 -29.75
N LYS A 282 -20.29 1.47 -30.03
CA LYS A 282 -19.68 0.23 -30.52
C LYS A 282 -18.68 -0.37 -29.55
N ASP A 283 -18.93 -0.28 -28.24
CA ASP A 283 -18.12 -0.88 -27.15
C ASP A 283 -16.65 -0.42 -27.10
N TRP A 284 -16.39 0.81 -27.49
CA TRP A 284 -15.14 1.49 -27.21
C TRP A 284 -15.18 2.12 -25.82
N LYS A 285 -14.12 1.91 -25.06
CA LYS A 285 -13.89 2.58 -23.78
C LYS A 285 -12.51 3.23 -23.80
N VAL A 286 -12.47 4.53 -23.53
CA VAL A 286 -11.23 5.29 -23.41
C VAL A 286 -11.12 5.80 -21.98
N GLN A 287 -9.94 5.68 -21.38
CA GLN A 287 -9.63 6.24 -20.07
C GLN A 287 -8.45 7.19 -20.23
N LEU A 288 -8.59 8.35 -19.62
CA LEU A 288 -7.53 9.33 -19.46
C LEU A 288 -7.39 9.57 -17.97
N ASP A 289 -6.25 9.18 -17.41
CA ASP A 289 -5.99 9.41 -15.99
C ASP A 289 -4.70 10.19 -15.78
N GLY A 290 -4.71 10.94 -14.69
CA GLY A 290 -3.60 11.76 -14.26
C GLY A 290 -3.41 11.70 -12.76
N PHE A 291 -2.15 11.74 -12.35
CA PHE A 291 -1.73 11.81 -10.97
C PHE A 291 -0.80 12.99 -10.76
N TYR A 292 -0.97 13.68 -9.65
CA TYR A 292 -0.09 14.74 -9.18
C TYR A 292 0.16 14.59 -7.68
N ARG A 293 1.39 14.78 -7.26
CA ARG A 293 1.79 14.92 -5.86
C ARG A 293 2.77 16.09 -5.73
N SER A 294 2.49 17.01 -4.83
CA SER A 294 3.43 18.08 -4.46
C SER A 294 4.68 17.50 -3.76
N PRO A 295 5.73 18.28 -3.55
CA PRO A 295 6.86 17.87 -2.73
C PRO A 295 6.40 17.39 -1.35
N MET A 296 7.11 16.39 -0.79
CA MET A 296 6.81 15.83 0.53
C MET A 296 8.07 15.54 1.33
N ALA A 297 7.97 15.66 2.65
CA ALA A 297 8.96 15.12 3.57
C ALA A 297 8.75 13.60 3.75
N TYR A 298 9.84 12.85 3.68
CA TYR A 298 9.87 11.42 3.93
C TYR A 298 11.08 11.08 4.81
N GLY A 299 10.86 10.94 6.11
CA GLY A 299 11.95 10.88 7.06
C GLY A 299 12.85 12.12 6.95
N TYR A 300 14.10 11.91 6.58
CA TYR A 300 15.10 12.98 6.36
C TYR A 300 15.19 13.43 4.91
N PHE A 301 14.42 12.85 4.03
CA PHE A 301 14.44 13.18 2.62
C PHE A 301 13.31 14.14 2.29
N ARG A 302 13.56 15.02 1.33
CA ARG A 302 12.54 15.77 0.63
C ARG A 302 12.38 15.19 -0.77
N LEU A 303 11.23 14.57 -1.01
CA LEU A 303 10.85 14.10 -2.33
C LEU A 303 10.28 15.26 -3.14
N HIS A 304 10.77 15.45 -4.36
CA HIS A 304 10.19 16.42 -5.28
C HIS A 304 8.78 16.04 -5.70
N GLY A 305 8.07 17.02 -6.27
CA GLY A 305 6.76 16.79 -6.86
C GLY A 305 6.82 15.78 -7.99
N LEU A 306 5.77 14.99 -8.12
CA LEU A 306 5.62 13.96 -9.14
C LEU A 306 4.28 14.14 -9.85
N TYR A 307 4.27 13.98 -11.17
CA TYR A 307 3.03 13.90 -11.93
C TYR A 307 3.18 12.85 -13.05
N SER A 308 2.07 12.28 -13.45
CA SER A 308 2.01 11.35 -14.57
C SER A 308 0.66 11.43 -15.26
N MET A 309 0.61 11.06 -16.51
CA MET A 309 -0.61 10.95 -17.29
C MET A 309 -0.58 9.65 -18.09
N ASN A 310 -1.68 8.89 -18.02
CA ASN A 310 -1.84 7.61 -18.71
C ASN A 310 -3.06 7.66 -19.62
N ILE A 311 -3.00 6.90 -20.72
CA ILE A 311 -4.11 6.75 -21.65
C ILE A 311 -4.37 5.26 -21.85
N GLY A 312 -5.62 4.84 -21.62
CA GLY A 312 -6.09 3.49 -21.90
C GLY A 312 -7.18 3.48 -22.96
N VAL A 313 -7.06 2.59 -23.91
CA VAL A 313 -8.09 2.36 -24.93
C VAL A 313 -8.45 0.89 -24.92
N LYS A 314 -9.74 0.60 -24.82
CA LYS A 314 -10.28 -0.75 -24.82
C LYS A 314 -11.38 -0.88 -25.87
N LYS A 315 -11.30 -1.93 -26.68
CA LYS A 315 -12.33 -2.32 -27.62
C LYS A 315 -12.84 -3.71 -27.28
N THR A 316 -14.14 -3.83 -27.11
CA THR A 316 -14.79 -5.12 -26.89
C THR A 316 -15.53 -5.52 -28.18
N MET A 317 -15.39 -6.76 -28.59
CA MET A 317 -15.93 -7.30 -29.84
C MET A 317 -16.49 -8.71 -29.63
N LEU A 318 -17.26 -9.21 -30.62
CA LEU A 318 -17.79 -10.57 -30.64
C LEU A 318 -18.57 -10.94 -29.36
N ASP A 319 -19.54 -10.12 -28.99
CA ASP A 319 -20.37 -10.32 -27.78
C ASP A 319 -19.53 -10.52 -26.50
N ASN A 320 -18.57 -9.66 -26.28
CA ASN A 320 -17.61 -9.70 -25.16
C ASN A 320 -16.61 -10.87 -25.19
N ARG A 321 -16.49 -11.59 -26.30
CA ARG A 321 -15.53 -12.68 -26.43
C ARG A 321 -14.13 -12.22 -26.78
N LEU A 322 -13.99 -11.14 -27.52
CA LEU A 322 -12.70 -10.58 -27.89
C LEU A 322 -12.55 -9.19 -27.32
N ILE A 323 -11.48 -8.98 -26.55
CA ILE A 323 -11.14 -7.68 -25.97
C ILE A 323 -9.74 -7.31 -26.44
N LEU A 324 -9.64 -6.16 -27.05
CA LEU A 324 -8.38 -5.52 -27.40
C LEU A 324 -8.15 -4.34 -26.44
N SER A 325 -6.96 -4.23 -25.87
CA SER A 325 -6.57 -3.13 -25.01
C SER A 325 -5.20 -2.57 -25.40
N LEU A 326 -5.10 -1.25 -25.33
CA LEU A 326 -3.85 -0.50 -25.46
C LEU A 326 -3.77 0.42 -24.24
N ASN A 327 -2.70 0.34 -23.47
CA ASN A 327 -2.42 1.27 -22.39
C ASN A 327 -1.07 1.91 -22.65
N LEU A 328 -1.02 3.23 -22.52
CA LEU A 328 0.19 4.04 -22.59
C LEU A 328 0.40 4.69 -21.23
N ASP A 329 1.43 4.26 -20.54
CA ASP A 329 1.78 4.79 -19.24
C ASP A 329 2.75 5.96 -19.38
N ASP A 330 2.61 6.94 -18.50
CA ASP A 330 3.42 8.16 -18.42
C ASP A 330 3.70 8.83 -19.78
N VAL A 331 2.63 9.16 -20.50
CA VAL A 331 2.69 9.78 -21.84
C VAL A 331 3.53 11.05 -21.85
N LEU A 332 3.60 11.76 -20.71
CA LEU A 332 4.35 13.00 -20.55
C LEU A 332 5.83 12.79 -20.20
N ARG A 333 6.26 11.55 -19.96
CA ARG A 333 7.64 11.23 -19.58
C ARG A 333 8.09 11.91 -18.28
N SER A 334 7.17 12.06 -17.35
CA SER A 334 7.32 12.93 -16.17
C SER A 334 7.66 12.17 -14.90
N SER A 335 7.56 10.84 -14.88
CA SER A 335 7.89 10.01 -13.73
C SER A 335 9.40 9.96 -13.51
N CYS A 336 9.91 10.85 -12.69
CA CYS A 336 11.26 10.75 -12.15
C CYS A 336 11.21 10.98 -10.64
N THR A 337 11.95 10.20 -9.87
CA THR A 337 12.08 10.41 -8.43
C THR A 337 13.35 11.21 -8.18
N ASN A 338 13.19 12.43 -7.69
CA ASN A 338 14.27 13.26 -7.19
C ASN A 338 14.14 13.33 -5.67
N LEU A 339 15.22 13.01 -4.97
CA LEU A 339 15.34 13.03 -3.52
C LEU A 339 16.43 14.02 -3.14
N ASP A 340 16.10 14.98 -2.31
CA ASP A 340 17.08 15.78 -1.62
C ASP A 340 17.24 15.21 -0.20
N CYS A 341 18.46 14.84 0.18
CA CYS A 341 18.79 14.58 1.57
C CYS A 341 18.83 15.93 2.27
N LEU A 342 17.96 16.13 3.25
CA LEU A 342 18.07 17.30 4.14
C LEU A 342 19.33 17.11 4.97
N GLY A 343 20.26 18.07 4.87
CA GLY A 343 21.51 18.03 5.61
C GLY A 343 21.25 17.70 7.07
N LEU A 344 21.94 16.68 7.57
CA LEU A 344 22.03 16.43 8.99
C LEU A 344 22.72 17.64 9.61
N ALA A 345 22.03 18.40 10.44
CA ALA A 345 22.67 19.27 11.40
C ALA A 345 23.39 18.38 12.42
N SER A 346 24.49 17.80 12.00
CA SER A 346 25.26 16.86 12.80
C SER A 346 26.36 17.63 13.53
N THR A 347 26.28 17.62 14.83
CA THR A 347 27.42 17.91 15.69
C THR A 347 28.55 16.90 15.54
N VAL A 348 28.33 15.79 14.82
CA VAL A 348 29.29 14.69 14.63
C VAL A 348 29.97 14.74 13.26
N LEU A 349 29.36 15.29 12.23
CA LEU A 349 29.84 15.15 10.85
C LEU A 349 30.24 16.46 10.14
N GLY A 350 30.30 17.59 10.85
CA GLY A 350 30.57 18.88 10.18
C GLY A 350 29.47 19.20 9.14
N ASP A 351 29.62 20.26 8.37
CA ASP A 351 28.70 20.65 7.29
C ASP A 351 28.57 19.53 6.27
N VAL A 352 27.61 18.61 6.48
CA VAL A 352 27.27 17.60 5.47
C VAL A 352 26.53 18.30 4.35
N ASN A 353 27.20 18.43 3.24
CA ASN A 353 26.61 18.89 1.99
C ASN A 353 25.37 18.07 1.69
N SER A 354 24.25 18.76 1.43
CA SER A 354 23.03 18.12 0.99
C SER A 354 23.31 17.27 -0.25
N SER A 355 23.12 15.96 -0.15
CA SER A 355 23.22 15.09 -1.31
C SER A 355 21.90 15.07 -2.07
N VAL A 356 21.97 15.18 -3.39
CA VAL A 356 20.79 15.09 -4.27
C VAL A 356 20.85 13.76 -5.00
N ILE A 357 19.89 12.89 -4.71
CA ILE A 357 19.73 11.62 -5.43
C ILE A 357 18.69 11.82 -6.52
N ARG A 358 19.12 11.70 -7.77
CA ARG A 358 18.22 11.73 -8.93
C ARG A 358 18.11 10.33 -9.50
N GLN A 359 16.93 9.74 -9.38
CA GLN A 359 16.64 8.43 -9.93
C GLN A 359 15.63 8.59 -11.07
N LYS A 360 16.10 8.45 -12.29
CA LYS A 360 15.27 8.52 -13.49
C LYS A 360 14.91 7.11 -13.92
N TYR A 361 13.62 6.81 -13.91
CA TYR A 361 13.09 5.55 -14.42
C TYR A 361 12.59 5.72 -15.85
N TYR A 362 12.72 4.67 -16.66
CA TYR A 362 12.01 4.60 -17.93
C TYR A 362 10.55 4.28 -17.62
N SER A 363 9.72 5.31 -17.54
CA SER A 363 8.33 5.23 -17.10
C SER A 363 7.34 5.12 -18.26
N GLN A 364 7.77 5.44 -19.48
CA GLN A 364 6.92 5.30 -20.67
C GLN A 364 6.87 3.85 -21.09
N VAL A 365 5.71 3.22 -20.94
CA VAL A 365 5.48 1.84 -21.33
C VAL A 365 4.19 1.76 -22.13
N ALA A 366 4.24 1.05 -23.25
CA ALA A 366 3.07 0.70 -24.04
C ALA A 366 2.71 -0.77 -23.78
N HIS A 367 1.50 -1.03 -23.33
CA HIS A 367 0.97 -2.37 -23.14
C HIS A 367 -0.12 -2.63 -24.16
N ILE A 368 0.02 -3.71 -24.94
CA ILE A 368 -1.00 -4.20 -25.86
C ILE A 368 -1.51 -5.53 -25.32
N GLY A 369 -2.79 -5.60 -25.03
CA GLY A 369 -3.46 -6.80 -24.53
C GLY A 369 -4.50 -7.31 -25.51
N LEU A 370 -4.52 -8.62 -25.75
CA LEU A 370 -5.55 -9.33 -26.49
C LEU A 370 -6.11 -10.41 -25.60
N THR A 371 -7.41 -10.32 -25.30
CA THR A 371 -8.09 -11.33 -24.49
C THR A 371 -9.18 -12.02 -25.33
N TRP A 372 -9.09 -13.32 -25.47
CA TRP A 372 -10.11 -14.13 -26.12
C TRP A 372 -10.79 -15.03 -25.10
N ARG A 373 -12.12 -14.86 -24.96
CA ARG A 373 -12.98 -15.68 -24.10
C ARG A 373 -13.70 -16.72 -24.94
N PHE A 374 -13.50 -17.99 -24.62
CA PHE A 374 -14.14 -19.10 -25.30
C PHE A 374 -14.91 -19.99 -24.32
N GLY A 375 -15.85 -20.78 -24.83
CA GLY A 375 -16.75 -21.60 -24.03
C GLY A 375 -18.17 -21.03 -23.89
N LYS A 376 -19.07 -21.82 -23.35
CA LYS A 376 -20.44 -21.41 -23.07
C LYS A 376 -20.52 -20.83 -21.67
N ALA A 377 -20.83 -19.53 -21.57
CA ALA A 377 -21.14 -18.90 -20.28
C ALA A 377 -22.51 -19.43 -19.80
N GLN A 378 -22.52 -20.36 -18.89
CA GLN A 378 -23.74 -20.61 -18.12
C GLN A 378 -23.84 -19.49 -17.07
N GLN A 379 -24.87 -18.65 -17.20
CA GLN A 379 -25.24 -17.72 -16.13
C GLN A 379 -25.71 -18.55 -14.92
N THR A 380 -24.78 -19.01 -14.12
CA THR A 380 -25.12 -19.39 -12.75
C THR A 380 -25.51 -18.09 -12.05
N ARG A 381 -26.78 -17.97 -11.66
CA ARG A 381 -27.29 -16.94 -10.75
C ARG A 381 -26.22 -16.73 -9.70
N ALA A 382 -25.69 -15.50 -9.63
CA ALA A 382 -24.71 -15.15 -8.62
C ALA A 382 -25.33 -15.54 -7.27
N ARG A 383 -24.85 -16.64 -6.70
CA ARG A 383 -25.12 -16.97 -5.33
C ARG A 383 -24.54 -15.79 -4.58
N LYS A 384 -25.36 -15.02 -3.88
CA LYS A 384 -24.91 -14.00 -2.95
C LYS A 384 -23.93 -14.73 -2.01
N VAL A 385 -22.67 -14.72 -2.38
CA VAL A 385 -21.60 -15.04 -1.44
C VAL A 385 -21.68 -13.89 -0.48
N GLY A 386 -22.19 -14.17 0.71
CA GLY A 386 -22.25 -13.19 1.76
C GLY A 386 -20.91 -12.47 1.78
N SER A 387 -20.95 -11.13 1.74
CA SER A 387 -19.92 -10.34 2.34
C SER A 387 -19.41 -11.15 3.54
N ILE A 388 -18.13 -11.04 3.86
CA ILE A 388 -17.64 -11.51 5.15
C ILE A 388 -18.30 -10.58 6.20
N ASP A 389 -19.58 -10.68 6.27
CA ASP A 389 -20.46 -10.16 7.26
C ASP A 389 -20.65 -11.31 8.22
N GLU A 390 -19.74 -11.42 9.18
CA GLU A 390 -19.93 -12.33 10.30
C GLU A 390 -21.29 -12.09 11.00
N ALA A 391 -21.86 -10.91 10.85
CA ALA A 391 -23.21 -10.57 11.25
C ALA A 391 -24.31 -11.41 10.55
N SER A 392 -24.10 -11.88 9.31
CA SER A 392 -25.09 -12.72 8.63
C SER A 392 -25.09 -14.18 9.09
N ARG A 393 -24.09 -14.61 9.84
CA ARG A 393 -24.00 -15.95 10.44
C ARG A 393 -24.77 -16.09 11.76
N ILE A 394 -25.09 -14.98 12.43
CA ILE A 394 -25.75 -14.99 13.76
C ILE A 394 -27.27 -14.90 13.63
N GLY A 395 -27.82 -14.62 12.45
CA GLY A 395 -29.24 -14.35 12.24
C GLY A 395 -30.03 -15.45 11.51
N GLY A 396 -29.84 -16.74 11.79
CA GLY A 396 -30.49 -17.81 11.01
C GLY A 396 -31.02 -19.01 11.78
N GLY A 397 -31.41 -18.86 13.03
CA GLY A 397 -32.24 -19.84 13.74
C GLY A 397 -33.72 -19.68 13.37
N LYS A 398 -34.18 -20.15 12.21
CA LYS A 398 -35.62 -20.40 12.01
C LYS A 398 -35.95 -21.72 12.64
N GLY A 399 -36.70 -21.63 13.76
CA GLY A 399 -37.28 -22.73 14.44
C GLY A 399 -38.14 -23.62 13.52
N LEU A 400 -37.98 -24.89 13.69
CA LEU A 400 -38.91 -25.93 13.27
C LEU A 400 -40.30 -25.65 13.92
N GLY A 401 -41.29 -25.46 13.08
CA GLY A 401 -42.70 -25.31 13.47
C GLY A 401 -43.63 -25.44 12.29
N GLY A 402 -44.10 -26.59 12.06
CA GLY A 402 -45.30 -27.24 11.60
C GLY A 402 -46.33 -26.46 10.75
N LYS A 403 -46.61 -26.94 9.67
CA LYS A 403 -47.74 -27.56 8.96
C LYS A 403 -47.57 -27.40 7.46
#